data_b253d57f64c1ce9dd36a6ab33af866c4
#
_entry.id   b253d57f64c1ce9dd36a6ab33af866c4
#
_cell.length_a   1.000
_cell.length_b   1.000
_cell.length_c   1.000
_cell.angle_alpha   90.00
_cell.angle_beta   90.00
_cell.angle_gamma   90.00
#
_symmetry.space_group_name_H-M   'P 1'
#
loop_
_entity.id
_entity.type
_entity.pdbx_description
1 polymer ?
#
loop_
_entity_poly.entity_id
_entity_poly.type
_entity_poly.pdbx_seq_one_letter_code
_entity_poly.pdbx_strand_id
1 'polypeptide(L)'
;MKKLITCGAAVLAVFCACDKNIEPEPAPLAPPAEVWLSASSGTSLTFSWTEVEDAVRYALRLDRSDDGSNVSQTSVTGTSHTFSGLETGTEYVFKVRAVASDDKLSSSYSEEYKAVPGSSTPDPDPEPDDPDDDPDIPDGAYEQFRISPDEDAHGLALAFPGAEGGGMYTTGGRGGRVIHVTNLNDSGEGSLRAAINESGPRIVVFDVAGIIELESKLRIRNGDLTIAGQTAPGDGICIKNYATVVEADNVIIRFMRFRLGDQGSNADDGEDAIWGRRQRDIIIDHCSMSWSIDECASFYGNSNFTMQWCIMTESLRRSVHDKGEHGYGGIWGGENASFHHNLLANHDSRNPRFDHPEIYENPSDPDMRGNVDYRNNAVYNWGSNSSYGGEGGHFNMVNNYYRQGPASRDREYFLDANGIYTSSGTDYGYPYLYMSGNYYLQYPDMTAEDGVYWHDHHTNTPPDPTRLLSALLPISGPDGQTVYTTTHSAQAAFDRICEVGGASLVRDEVDERACHDAETGTATFTDGGNGSTGGIIDTPSAVGGWPEYSADTGNEANDKTDSDGDGMPDWFEERFGLDPDSASDASGMTLDRHGRYSNLEMYLHWLVRDVMASGTEGGSYAALD
;
A
#
# COMPACT_ATOMS: atom_id res chain seq x y z
N MET A 1 54.54 42.25 15.05
CA MET A 1 55.92 41.92 14.57
C MET A 1 55.82 41.03 13.34
N LYS A 2 56.46 41.54 12.28
CA LYS A 2 56.94 40.87 11.04
C LYS A 2 55.83 40.28 10.15
N LYS A 3 55.44 40.95 9.09
CA LYS A 3 56.07 41.22 7.76
C LYS A 3 55.86 40.06 6.81
N LEU A 4 55.06 40.27 5.78
CA LEU A 4 55.40 40.70 4.39
C LEU A 4 55.93 39.49 3.57
N ILE A 5 55.57 39.25 2.36
CA ILE A 5 55.75 40.06 1.16
C ILE A 5 54.82 39.56 0.02
N THR A 6 54.26 40.52 -0.67
CA THR A 6 53.68 40.52 -2.01
C THR A 6 54.65 40.14 -3.11
N CYS A 7 54.17 39.56 -4.20
CA CYS A 7 54.65 39.91 -5.54
C CYS A 7 53.56 39.74 -6.58
N GLY A 8 53.15 40.83 -7.18
CA GLY A 8 52.27 40.88 -8.32
C GLY A 8 53.04 40.74 -9.64
N ALA A 9 52.39 40.23 -10.64
CA ALA A 9 52.77 40.44 -12.03
C ALA A 9 51.53 40.67 -12.85
N ALA A 10 51.38 41.90 -13.27
CA ALA A 10 50.46 42.30 -14.30
C ALA A 10 50.97 41.84 -15.67
N VAL A 11 50.15 41.20 -16.46
CA VAL A 11 50.37 41.02 -17.90
C VAL A 11 49.22 41.62 -18.68
N LEU A 12 49.58 42.48 -19.56
CA LEU A 12 48.87 43.34 -20.45
C LEU A 12 47.95 42.58 -21.39
N ALA A 13 46.72 43.04 -21.50
CA ALA A 13 45.76 42.60 -22.52
C ALA A 13 46.16 43.17 -23.87
N VAL A 14 46.29 42.31 -24.86
CA VAL A 14 46.24 42.71 -26.28
C VAL A 14 44.94 42.16 -26.84
N PHE A 15 44.03 43.08 -27.15
CA PHE A 15 42.83 42.78 -27.95
C PHE A 15 43.28 42.41 -29.36
N CYS A 16 42.92 41.22 -29.81
CA CYS A 16 42.80 40.92 -31.22
C CYS A 16 41.42 40.32 -31.44
N ALA A 17 40.53 41.11 -32.01
CA ALA A 17 39.25 40.68 -32.47
C ALA A 17 39.44 39.80 -33.73
N CYS A 18 38.95 38.60 -33.70
CA CYS A 18 38.50 37.89 -34.90
C CYS A 18 37.38 36.92 -34.50
N ASP A 19 36.18 37.29 -34.92
CA ASP A 19 35.01 36.41 -34.93
C ASP A 19 35.30 35.09 -35.61
N LYS A 20 34.92 34.02 -34.92
CA LYS A 20 34.13 32.91 -35.45
C LYS A 20 33.73 32.03 -34.26
N ASN A 21 32.44 32.07 -33.89
CA ASN A 21 31.78 30.98 -33.16
C ASN A 21 31.95 29.71 -34.02
N ILE A 22 32.94 28.91 -33.73
CA ILE A 22 33.01 27.52 -34.16
C ILE A 22 32.28 26.79 -33.05
N GLU A 23 30.99 26.46 -33.24
CA GLU A 23 30.34 25.41 -32.45
C GLU A 23 31.21 24.16 -32.59
N PRO A 24 31.52 23.47 -31.48
CA PRO A 24 32.25 22.20 -31.57
C PRO A 24 31.45 21.26 -32.46
N GLU A 25 32.11 20.58 -33.39
CA GLU A 25 31.46 19.52 -34.16
C GLU A 25 30.86 18.51 -33.18
N PRO A 26 29.59 18.06 -33.40
CA PRO A 26 28.95 17.09 -32.51
C PRO A 26 29.78 15.79 -32.47
N ALA A 27 30.07 15.34 -31.26
CA ALA A 27 30.79 14.10 -31.04
C ALA A 27 29.87 12.88 -31.31
N PRO A 28 30.41 11.74 -31.77
CA PRO A 28 29.64 10.49 -31.85
C PRO A 28 29.07 10.09 -30.47
N LEU A 29 27.89 9.47 -30.47
CA LEU A 29 27.29 8.90 -29.27
C LEU A 29 28.25 7.87 -28.62
N ALA A 30 28.15 7.72 -27.29
CA ALA A 30 28.75 6.60 -26.59
C ALA A 30 27.92 5.32 -26.85
N PRO A 31 28.50 4.11 -26.82
CA PRO A 31 27.70 2.89 -26.73
C PRO A 31 26.94 2.84 -25.41
N PRO A 32 25.83 2.05 -25.30
CA PRO A 32 25.20 1.79 -24.00
C PRO A 32 26.24 1.40 -22.96
N ALA A 33 26.16 2.00 -21.76
CA ALA A 33 27.14 1.80 -20.70
C ALA A 33 27.07 0.38 -20.12
N GLU A 34 25.88 -0.18 -20.07
CA GLU A 34 25.61 -1.53 -19.55
C GLU A 34 24.72 -2.31 -20.50
N VAL A 35 24.92 -3.63 -20.56
CA VAL A 35 24.11 -4.59 -21.31
C VAL A 35 23.95 -5.83 -20.44
N TRP A 36 22.71 -6.28 -20.26
CA TRP A 36 22.41 -7.46 -19.44
C TRP A 36 21.36 -8.36 -20.06
N LEU A 37 21.32 -9.63 -19.61
CA LEU A 37 20.29 -10.58 -19.95
C LEU A 37 19.11 -10.43 -18.99
N SER A 38 18.00 -9.89 -19.42
CA SER A 38 16.82 -9.63 -18.58
C SER A 38 15.85 -10.82 -18.50
N ALA A 39 15.84 -11.72 -19.49
CA ALA A 39 15.07 -12.96 -19.43
C ALA A 39 15.66 -14.05 -20.33
N SER A 40 15.51 -15.32 -19.95
CA SER A 40 15.92 -16.48 -20.71
C SER A 40 14.86 -17.58 -20.64
N SER A 41 14.60 -18.24 -21.77
CA SER A 41 13.79 -19.46 -21.84
C SER A 41 14.53 -20.52 -22.65
N GLY A 42 13.98 -21.74 -22.74
CA GLY A 42 14.61 -22.84 -23.51
C GLY A 42 14.99 -22.48 -24.95
N THR A 43 14.34 -21.51 -25.57
CA THR A 43 14.55 -21.11 -26.97
C THR A 43 14.55 -19.58 -27.17
N SER A 44 14.65 -18.77 -26.11
CA SER A 44 14.71 -17.32 -26.26
C SER A 44 15.67 -16.67 -25.28
N LEU A 45 16.22 -15.52 -25.67
CA LEU A 45 17.03 -14.62 -24.84
C LEU A 45 16.50 -13.20 -24.98
N THR A 46 16.26 -12.51 -23.86
CA THR A 46 15.90 -11.09 -23.82
C THR A 46 17.06 -10.30 -23.24
N PHE A 47 17.58 -9.36 -24.02
CA PHE A 47 18.64 -8.46 -23.58
C PHE A 47 18.06 -7.07 -23.35
N SER A 48 18.56 -6.40 -22.33
CA SER A 48 18.30 -5.00 -22.02
C SER A 48 19.61 -4.22 -21.93
N TRP A 49 19.54 -2.89 -22.04
CA TRP A 49 20.72 -2.02 -22.02
C TRP A 49 20.35 -0.62 -21.53
N THR A 50 21.35 0.12 -21.05
CA THR A 50 21.17 1.51 -20.61
C THR A 50 20.80 2.43 -21.77
N GLU A 51 19.90 3.36 -21.51
CA GLU A 51 19.50 4.41 -22.47
C GLU A 51 20.68 5.33 -22.78
N VAL A 52 20.78 5.75 -24.04
CA VAL A 52 21.80 6.71 -24.50
C VAL A 52 21.10 7.96 -24.98
N GLU A 53 21.41 9.10 -24.39
CA GLU A 53 20.88 10.41 -24.76
C GLU A 53 21.13 10.69 -26.26
N ASP A 54 20.17 11.29 -26.95
CA ASP A 54 20.17 11.58 -28.39
C ASP A 54 20.17 10.34 -29.31
N ALA A 55 20.07 9.13 -28.81
CA ALA A 55 19.85 7.96 -29.62
C ALA A 55 18.41 7.90 -30.16
N VAL A 56 18.23 7.79 -31.47
CA VAL A 56 16.90 7.66 -32.09
C VAL A 56 16.45 6.20 -32.21
N ARG A 57 17.37 5.27 -32.10
CA ARG A 57 17.15 3.81 -32.07
C ARG A 57 18.44 3.09 -31.68
N TYR A 58 18.33 1.79 -31.47
CA TYR A 58 19.46 0.88 -31.21
C TYR A 58 19.58 -0.15 -32.30
N ALA A 59 20.80 -0.39 -32.80
CA ALA A 59 21.09 -1.46 -33.74
C ALA A 59 21.67 -2.66 -32.96
N LEU A 60 21.02 -3.81 -33.11
CA LEU A 60 21.29 -5.05 -32.38
C LEU A 60 21.92 -6.09 -33.30
N ARG A 61 22.83 -6.89 -32.74
CA ARG A 61 23.43 -8.02 -33.43
C ARG A 61 23.55 -9.21 -32.47
N LEU A 62 23.11 -10.38 -32.94
CA LEU A 62 23.25 -11.65 -32.25
C LEU A 62 24.00 -12.61 -33.14
N ASP A 63 25.10 -13.14 -32.68
CA ASP A 63 25.96 -14.11 -33.40
C ASP A 63 26.05 -15.39 -32.57
N ARG A 64 26.35 -16.53 -33.21
CA ARG A 64 26.75 -17.75 -32.50
C ARG A 64 28.16 -17.61 -31.97
N SER A 65 28.43 -18.09 -30.75
CA SER A 65 29.76 -18.01 -30.14
C SER A 65 30.76 -19.02 -30.74
N ASP A 66 30.27 -20.16 -31.22
CA ASP A 66 31.11 -21.28 -31.68
C ASP A 66 31.75 -21.04 -33.05
N ASP A 67 31.06 -20.38 -33.99
CA ASP A 67 31.55 -20.14 -35.33
C ASP A 67 31.45 -18.69 -35.82
N GLY A 68 30.92 -17.81 -34.97
CA GLY A 68 30.75 -16.37 -35.24
C GLY A 68 29.69 -16.07 -36.31
N SER A 69 28.86 -17.05 -36.68
CA SER A 69 27.80 -16.84 -37.69
C SER A 69 26.72 -15.90 -37.16
N ASN A 70 26.28 -14.94 -38.01
CA ASN A 70 25.24 -14.02 -37.64
C ASN A 70 23.87 -14.72 -37.63
N VAL A 71 23.21 -14.68 -36.47
CA VAL A 71 21.88 -15.24 -36.23
C VAL A 71 20.79 -14.22 -36.47
N SER A 72 21.00 -12.99 -36.00
CA SER A 72 20.04 -11.90 -36.17
C SER A 72 20.73 -10.54 -36.16
N GLN A 73 20.23 -9.65 -37.00
CA GLN A 73 20.57 -8.24 -36.99
C GLN A 73 19.30 -7.42 -37.15
N THR A 74 18.98 -6.58 -36.17
CA THR A 74 17.73 -5.81 -36.16
C THR A 74 17.95 -4.43 -35.54
N SER A 75 16.90 -3.58 -35.52
CA SER A 75 16.93 -2.29 -34.86
C SER A 75 15.61 -2.06 -34.12
N VAL A 76 15.71 -1.47 -32.93
CA VAL A 76 14.57 -1.14 -32.05
C VAL A 76 14.70 0.27 -31.52
N THR A 77 13.59 0.84 -31.07
CA THR A 77 13.57 2.19 -30.43
C THR A 77 13.63 2.11 -28.90
N GLY A 78 13.23 0.98 -28.31
CA GLY A 78 13.32 0.75 -26.87
C GLY A 78 14.69 0.20 -26.44
N THR A 79 14.88 0.04 -25.16
CA THR A 79 16.13 -0.43 -24.52
C THR A 79 16.12 -1.92 -24.19
N SER A 80 15.21 -2.70 -24.77
CA SER A 80 15.12 -4.15 -24.61
C SER A 80 14.69 -4.84 -25.91
N HIS A 81 15.11 -6.12 -26.09
CA HIS A 81 14.68 -6.95 -27.22
C HIS A 81 14.81 -8.45 -26.95
N THR A 82 13.81 -9.22 -27.39
CA THR A 82 13.78 -10.68 -27.28
C THR A 82 14.12 -11.35 -28.62
N PHE A 83 15.15 -12.18 -28.61
CA PHE A 83 15.46 -13.10 -29.70
C PHE A 83 14.84 -14.46 -29.39
N SER A 84 14.02 -14.98 -30.32
CA SER A 84 13.29 -16.24 -30.16
C SER A 84 13.70 -17.27 -31.25
N GLY A 85 13.39 -18.54 -30.99
CA GLY A 85 13.72 -19.63 -31.94
C GLY A 85 15.20 -20.03 -31.90
N LEU A 86 15.89 -19.75 -30.80
CA LEU A 86 17.28 -20.10 -30.58
C LEU A 86 17.42 -21.58 -30.19
N GLU A 87 18.60 -22.15 -30.40
CA GLU A 87 18.92 -23.54 -30.05
C GLU A 87 19.31 -23.63 -28.57
N THR A 88 18.59 -24.46 -27.81
CA THR A 88 18.90 -24.71 -26.39
C THR A 88 20.32 -25.23 -26.21
N GLY A 89 21.04 -24.68 -25.24
CA GLY A 89 22.43 -25.09 -24.94
C GLY A 89 23.49 -24.53 -25.86
N THR A 90 23.13 -23.72 -26.85
CA THR A 90 24.06 -23.01 -27.73
C THR A 90 24.37 -21.63 -27.17
N GLU A 91 25.66 -21.26 -27.05
CA GLU A 91 26.07 -19.92 -26.59
C GLU A 91 25.96 -18.90 -27.74
N TYR A 92 25.35 -17.76 -27.43
CA TYR A 92 25.19 -16.62 -28.34
C TYR A 92 25.90 -15.39 -27.81
N VAL A 93 26.38 -14.54 -28.73
CA VAL A 93 27.06 -13.27 -28.46
C VAL A 93 26.17 -12.13 -28.91
N PHE A 94 25.76 -11.30 -27.96
CA PHE A 94 24.96 -10.10 -28.20
C PHE A 94 25.80 -8.83 -28.18
N LYS A 95 25.47 -7.88 -29.06
CA LYS A 95 26.03 -6.53 -29.12
C LYS A 95 24.96 -5.52 -29.49
N VAL A 96 25.04 -4.32 -28.93
CA VAL A 96 24.14 -3.21 -29.21
C VAL A 96 24.91 -1.92 -29.44
N ARG A 97 24.42 -1.04 -30.33
CA ARG A 97 24.94 0.32 -30.49
C ARG A 97 23.81 1.34 -30.56
N ALA A 98 24.07 2.52 -30.03
CA ALA A 98 23.20 3.67 -30.17
C ALA A 98 23.32 4.28 -31.59
N VAL A 99 22.17 4.58 -32.20
CA VAL A 99 22.10 5.17 -33.54
C VAL A 99 21.55 6.58 -33.44
N ALA A 100 22.34 7.57 -33.86
CA ALA A 100 21.96 8.97 -33.92
C ALA A 100 21.11 9.27 -35.18
N SER A 101 20.48 10.45 -35.22
CA SER A 101 19.78 10.96 -36.42
C SER A 101 20.72 11.13 -37.63
N ASP A 102 21.96 11.53 -37.42
CA ASP A 102 23.05 11.43 -38.39
C ASP A 102 23.85 10.15 -38.08
N ASP A 103 23.82 9.18 -38.99
CA ASP A 103 24.45 7.86 -38.79
C ASP A 103 25.97 7.94 -38.57
N LYS A 104 26.63 9.05 -38.97
CA LYS A 104 28.04 9.32 -38.71
C LYS A 104 28.34 9.60 -37.23
N LEU A 105 27.32 10.00 -36.48
CA LEU A 105 27.41 10.27 -35.05
C LEU A 105 26.93 9.09 -34.20
N SER A 106 26.58 7.96 -34.81
CA SER A 106 26.22 6.73 -34.09
C SER A 106 27.41 6.14 -33.34
N SER A 107 27.15 5.45 -32.24
CA SER A 107 28.19 4.82 -31.42
C SER A 107 28.88 3.62 -32.11
N SER A 108 30.01 3.19 -31.57
CA SER A 108 30.47 1.80 -31.74
C SER A 108 29.48 0.81 -31.13
N TYR A 109 29.64 -0.48 -31.41
CA TYR A 109 28.95 -1.51 -30.62
C TYR A 109 29.49 -1.57 -29.20
N SER A 110 28.61 -2.00 -28.26
CA SER A 110 28.98 -2.37 -26.90
C SER A 110 30.02 -3.50 -26.88
N GLU A 111 30.55 -3.80 -25.71
CA GLU A 111 31.26 -5.05 -25.48
C GLU A 111 30.34 -6.27 -25.74
N GLU A 112 30.95 -7.44 -25.88
CA GLU A 112 30.24 -8.68 -26.18
C GLU A 112 29.58 -9.23 -24.92
N TYR A 113 28.26 -9.45 -24.98
CA TYR A 113 27.54 -10.15 -23.91
C TYR A 113 27.21 -11.58 -24.37
N LYS A 114 27.60 -12.59 -23.58
CA LYS A 114 27.39 -14.01 -23.90
C LYS A 114 26.27 -14.60 -23.08
N ALA A 115 25.38 -15.38 -23.72
CA ALA A 115 24.27 -16.05 -23.08
C ALA A 115 23.88 -17.36 -23.77
N VAL A 116 23.30 -18.29 -23.01
CA VAL A 116 22.79 -19.58 -23.45
C VAL A 116 21.30 -19.67 -23.18
N PRO A 117 20.43 -19.96 -24.17
CA PRO A 117 19.01 -20.17 -23.93
C PRO A 117 18.74 -21.31 -22.93
N GLY A 118 17.91 -21.07 -21.94
CA GLY A 118 17.57 -22.03 -20.89
C GLY A 118 18.59 -22.10 -19.74
N SER A 119 19.68 -21.33 -19.77
CA SER A 119 20.46 -21.07 -18.57
C SER A 119 19.73 -20.05 -17.68
N SER A 120 19.90 -20.14 -16.36
CA SER A 120 19.56 -19.04 -15.47
C SER A 120 20.28 -17.77 -15.96
N THR A 121 19.60 -16.62 -15.92
CA THR A 121 20.24 -15.34 -16.21
C THR A 121 21.50 -15.24 -15.37
N PRO A 122 22.69 -14.99 -15.96
CA PRO A 122 23.84 -14.64 -15.15
C PRO A 122 23.53 -13.32 -14.42
N ASP A 123 23.81 -13.30 -13.16
CA ASP A 123 23.83 -12.07 -12.38
C ASP A 123 24.71 -11.03 -13.10
N PRO A 124 24.26 -9.79 -13.30
CA PRO A 124 25.13 -8.75 -13.82
C PRO A 124 26.35 -8.66 -12.91
N ASP A 125 27.52 -8.85 -13.48
CA ASP A 125 28.89 -8.88 -12.98
C ASP A 125 29.01 -8.68 -11.45
N PRO A 126 29.60 -9.62 -10.68
CA PRO A 126 29.69 -9.46 -9.25
C PRO A 126 30.33 -8.11 -8.94
N GLU A 127 29.63 -7.25 -8.22
CA GLU A 127 30.23 -6.09 -7.59
C GLU A 127 31.48 -6.54 -6.83
N PRO A 128 32.55 -5.73 -6.76
CA PRO A 128 33.77 -6.13 -6.09
C PRO A 128 33.45 -6.45 -4.63
N ASP A 129 33.63 -7.73 -4.26
CA ASP A 129 33.49 -8.33 -2.93
C ASP A 129 32.77 -7.42 -1.94
N ASP A 130 31.42 -7.52 -1.89
CA ASP A 130 30.62 -6.91 -0.82
C ASP A 130 31.12 -7.56 0.49
N PRO A 131 31.65 -6.78 1.46
CA PRO A 131 32.08 -7.34 2.72
C PRO A 131 30.95 -7.98 3.55
N ASP A 132 29.71 -7.96 3.05
CA ASP A 132 28.50 -8.42 3.72
C ASP A 132 27.91 -9.72 3.12
N ASP A 133 28.65 -10.43 2.25
CA ASP A 133 28.29 -11.81 1.90
C ASP A 133 28.47 -12.69 3.15
N ASP A 134 27.41 -12.76 3.97
CA ASP A 134 27.40 -13.64 5.13
C ASP A 134 27.29 -15.09 4.62
N PRO A 135 28.33 -15.91 4.78
CA PRO A 135 28.38 -17.26 4.22
C PRO A 135 27.34 -18.22 4.85
N ASP A 136 26.57 -17.75 5.83
CA ASP A 136 25.61 -18.56 6.58
C ASP A 136 24.18 -18.44 6.05
N ILE A 137 23.86 -17.46 5.15
CA ILE A 137 22.55 -17.37 4.50
C ILE A 137 22.54 -18.17 3.20
N PRO A 138 21.57 -19.09 2.98
CA PRO A 138 21.49 -19.86 1.75
C PRO A 138 21.31 -18.98 0.51
N ASP A 139 22.09 -19.24 -0.54
CA ASP A 139 21.92 -18.60 -1.85
C ASP A 139 20.44 -18.62 -2.28
N GLY A 140 19.88 -17.46 -2.64
CA GLY A 140 18.47 -17.32 -3.05
C GLY A 140 17.47 -17.26 -1.88
N ALA A 141 17.93 -17.07 -0.64
CA ALA A 141 17.02 -16.90 0.50
C ALA A 141 16.24 -15.59 0.41
N TYR A 142 16.86 -14.52 -0.07
CA TYR A 142 16.22 -13.22 -0.20
C TYR A 142 15.00 -13.23 -1.15
N GLU A 143 15.09 -13.93 -2.27
CA GLU A 143 14.00 -14.03 -3.25
C GLU A 143 12.75 -14.70 -2.68
N GLN A 144 12.91 -15.50 -1.60
CA GLN A 144 11.77 -16.12 -0.92
C GLN A 144 10.88 -15.10 -0.20
N PHE A 145 11.38 -13.91 0.10
CA PHE A 145 10.60 -12.84 0.71
C PHE A 145 9.67 -12.13 -0.28
N ARG A 146 9.88 -12.27 -1.59
CA ARG A 146 9.01 -11.72 -2.65
C ARG A 146 8.78 -10.20 -2.53
N ILE A 147 9.79 -9.46 -2.13
CA ILE A 147 9.74 -7.99 -2.13
C ILE A 147 9.67 -7.52 -3.58
N SER A 148 8.82 -6.54 -3.87
CA SER A 148 8.68 -5.99 -5.21
C SER A 148 9.99 -5.35 -5.68
N PRO A 149 10.50 -5.64 -6.90
CA PRO A 149 11.71 -5.01 -7.43
C PRO A 149 11.62 -3.48 -7.49
N ASP A 150 10.43 -2.93 -7.78
CA ASP A 150 10.22 -1.48 -7.83
C ASP A 150 10.35 -0.85 -6.44
N GLU A 151 9.83 -1.50 -5.41
CA GLU A 151 9.98 -1.10 -4.01
C GLU A 151 11.43 -1.25 -3.54
N ASP A 152 12.04 -2.38 -3.88
CA ASP A 152 13.42 -2.69 -3.47
C ASP A 152 14.43 -1.65 -4.02
N ALA A 153 14.17 -1.12 -5.21
CA ALA A 153 14.97 -0.08 -5.83
C ALA A 153 15.01 1.26 -5.07
N HIS A 154 14.08 1.50 -4.13
CA HIS A 154 14.07 2.75 -3.35
C HIS A 154 15.22 2.85 -2.35
N GLY A 155 15.78 1.74 -1.89
CA GLY A 155 16.85 1.71 -0.89
C GLY A 155 16.48 2.30 0.49
N LEU A 156 15.19 2.60 0.75
CA LEU A 156 14.68 3.13 2.01
C LEU A 156 13.83 2.08 2.72
N ALA A 157 13.93 2.03 4.04
CA ALA A 157 13.01 1.23 4.85
C ALA A 157 11.63 1.88 4.85
N LEU A 158 10.64 1.18 4.32
CA LEU A 158 9.23 1.52 4.47
C LEU A 158 8.69 1.03 5.81
N ALA A 159 7.42 1.25 6.13
CA ALA A 159 6.81 0.72 7.35
C ALA A 159 6.95 -0.82 7.43
N PHE A 160 6.84 -1.48 6.32
CA PHE A 160 7.12 -2.90 6.04
C PHE A 160 7.18 -3.07 4.52
N PRO A 161 7.76 -4.15 3.97
CA PRO A 161 7.69 -4.40 2.54
C PRO A 161 6.22 -4.47 2.05
N GLY A 162 5.87 -3.65 1.06
CA GLY A 162 4.51 -3.47 0.54
C GLY A 162 3.69 -2.38 1.23
N ALA A 163 4.31 -1.53 2.06
CA ALA A 163 3.66 -0.33 2.60
C ALA A 163 3.62 0.76 1.53
N GLU A 164 2.44 1.33 1.29
CA GLU A 164 2.19 2.33 0.26
C GLU A 164 1.45 3.55 0.81
N GLY A 165 1.39 4.63 0.04
CA GLY A 165 0.63 5.82 0.39
C GLY A 165 1.27 6.70 1.47
N GLY A 166 0.52 7.69 1.96
CA GLY A 166 1.04 8.72 2.87
C GLY A 166 1.70 8.22 4.15
N GLY A 167 1.25 7.06 4.66
CA GLY A 167 1.79 6.41 5.86
C GLY A 167 2.96 5.45 5.61
N MET A 168 3.45 5.31 4.37
CA MET A 168 4.44 4.30 4.01
C MET A 168 5.77 4.39 4.75
N TYR A 169 6.10 5.55 5.32
CA TYR A 169 7.33 5.77 6.09
C TYR A 169 7.14 5.67 7.61
N THR A 170 5.97 5.25 8.07
CA THR A 170 5.72 4.97 9.49
C THR A 170 6.70 3.93 10.01
N THR A 171 7.39 4.21 11.11
CA THR A 171 8.38 3.28 11.66
C THR A 171 7.80 2.32 12.70
N GLY A 172 6.66 2.68 13.30
CA GLY A 172 6.03 1.87 14.33
C GLY A 172 6.99 1.49 15.45
N GLY A 173 7.03 0.23 15.81
CA GLY A 173 7.88 -0.32 16.87
C GLY A 173 9.30 -0.69 16.44
N ARG A 174 9.76 -0.32 15.25
CA ARG A 174 11.09 -0.69 14.70
C ARG A 174 12.22 -0.43 15.69
N GLY A 175 13.09 -1.44 15.86
CA GLY A 175 14.22 -1.40 16.79
C GLY A 175 13.84 -1.42 18.28
N GLY A 176 12.56 -1.65 18.58
CA GLY A 176 12.04 -1.73 19.94
C GLY A 176 12.00 -3.16 20.50
N ARG A 177 11.37 -3.29 21.66
CA ARG A 177 11.17 -4.58 22.34
C ARG A 177 10.10 -5.40 21.62
N VAL A 178 10.23 -6.71 21.66
CA VAL A 178 9.15 -7.64 21.33
C VAL A 178 8.29 -7.89 22.58
N ILE A 179 6.98 -7.91 22.41
CA ILE A 179 6.03 -8.20 23.48
C ILE A 179 5.02 -9.23 22.99
N HIS A 180 5.01 -10.39 23.65
CA HIS A 180 4.15 -11.51 23.35
C HIS A 180 2.75 -11.34 23.98
N VAL A 181 1.71 -11.49 23.17
CA VAL A 181 0.34 -11.66 23.66
C VAL A 181 0.09 -13.16 23.82
N THR A 182 0.03 -13.60 25.05
CA THR A 182 -0.02 -15.02 25.41
C THR A 182 -1.39 -15.49 25.88
N ASN A 183 -2.38 -14.57 25.97
CA ASN A 183 -3.75 -14.91 26.34
C ASN A 183 -4.75 -13.92 25.74
N LEU A 184 -6.03 -14.29 25.76
CA LEU A 184 -7.15 -13.53 25.20
C LEU A 184 -7.90 -12.67 26.24
N ASN A 185 -7.34 -12.48 27.43
CA ASN A 185 -7.97 -11.67 28.46
C ASN A 185 -8.02 -10.18 28.06
N ASP A 186 -9.06 -9.46 28.52
CA ASP A 186 -9.14 -7.99 28.31
C ASP A 186 -7.91 -7.27 28.87
N SER A 187 -7.42 -7.71 30.04
CA SER A 187 -6.35 -7.03 30.75
C SER A 187 -5.50 -7.99 31.58
N GLY A 188 -4.41 -7.47 32.15
CA GLY A 188 -3.45 -8.26 32.94
C GLY A 188 -2.24 -8.69 32.13
N GLU A 189 -1.32 -9.40 32.77
CA GLU A 189 -0.08 -9.88 32.17
C GLU A 189 -0.37 -10.77 30.95
N GLY A 190 0.37 -10.58 29.87
CA GLY A 190 0.23 -11.32 28.60
C GLY A 190 -0.99 -10.92 27.75
N SER A 191 -1.79 -9.93 28.17
CA SER A 191 -2.90 -9.43 27.34
C SER A 191 -2.45 -8.38 26.33
N LEU A 192 -3.20 -8.22 25.23
CA LEU A 192 -2.97 -7.15 24.24
C LEU A 192 -3.01 -5.76 24.90
N ARG A 193 -3.96 -5.51 25.81
CA ARG A 193 -4.06 -4.22 26.52
C ARG A 193 -2.81 -3.94 27.35
N ALA A 194 -2.22 -4.93 28.00
CA ALA A 194 -0.97 -4.74 28.72
C ALA A 194 0.17 -4.36 27.75
N ALA A 195 0.29 -5.06 26.62
CA ALA A 195 1.33 -4.81 25.61
C ALA A 195 1.24 -3.39 25.02
N ILE A 196 0.04 -2.92 24.65
CA ILE A 196 -0.12 -1.57 24.09
C ILE A 196 0.04 -0.45 25.09
N ASN A 197 -0.17 -0.72 26.39
CA ASN A 197 0.02 0.25 27.48
C ASN A 197 1.50 0.46 27.86
N GLU A 198 2.39 -0.42 27.42
CA GLU A 198 3.82 -0.21 27.56
C GLU A 198 4.26 1.04 26.79
N SER A 199 5.38 1.63 27.18
CA SER A 199 5.96 2.83 26.54
C SER A 199 7.26 2.53 25.81
N GLY A 200 7.60 3.39 24.83
CA GLY A 200 8.76 3.25 23.96
C GLY A 200 8.51 2.29 22.79
N PRO A 201 9.47 2.21 21.86
CA PRO A 201 9.33 1.39 20.66
C PRO A 201 9.11 -0.08 20.99
N ARG A 202 8.08 -0.70 20.37
CA ARG A 202 7.71 -2.10 20.61
C ARG A 202 6.94 -2.72 19.47
N ILE A 203 7.21 -3.99 19.25
CA ILE A 203 6.48 -4.84 18.30
C ILE A 203 5.70 -5.86 19.11
N VAL A 204 4.38 -5.91 18.91
CA VAL A 204 3.48 -6.83 19.59
C VAL A 204 3.19 -8.00 18.67
N VAL A 205 3.56 -9.20 19.11
CA VAL A 205 3.34 -10.49 18.44
C VAL A 205 2.33 -11.33 19.23
N PHE A 206 1.71 -12.31 18.56
CA PHE A 206 0.65 -13.13 19.17
C PHE A 206 1.03 -14.61 19.16
N ASP A 207 1.01 -15.22 20.32
CA ASP A 207 1.19 -16.67 20.51
C ASP A 207 -0.15 -17.42 20.60
N VAL A 208 -1.25 -16.68 20.52
CA VAL A 208 -2.62 -17.20 20.67
C VAL A 208 -3.50 -16.71 19.52
N ALA A 209 -4.55 -17.47 19.22
CA ALA A 209 -5.63 -17.06 18.33
C ALA A 209 -6.97 -17.07 19.06
N GLY A 210 -7.90 -16.23 18.62
CA GLY A 210 -9.23 -16.20 19.20
C GLY A 210 -9.82 -14.80 19.33
N ILE A 211 -10.88 -14.70 20.14
CA ILE A 211 -11.59 -13.45 20.41
C ILE A 211 -11.11 -12.84 21.72
N ILE A 212 -10.63 -11.60 21.66
CA ILE A 212 -10.39 -10.78 22.84
C ILE A 212 -11.68 -10.01 23.13
N GLU A 213 -12.40 -10.41 24.17
CA GLU A 213 -13.62 -9.73 24.62
C GLU A 213 -13.26 -8.55 25.53
N LEU A 214 -13.31 -7.36 25.00
CA LEU A 214 -13.00 -6.16 25.75
C LEU A 214 -14.08 -5.85 26.80
N GLU A 215 -13.67 -5.34 27.96
CA GLU A 215 -14.53 -4.80 29.02
C GLU A 215 -14.58 -3.27 29.01
N SER A 216 -13.73 -2.62 28.21
CA SER A 216 -13.67 -1.18 27.99
C SER A 216 -12.93 -0.85 26.69
N LYS A 217 -13.07 0.39 26.17
CA LYS A 217 -12.36 0.86 24.97
C LYS A 217 -10.86 0.52 25.04
N LEU A 218 -10.33 -0.02 23.95
CA LEU A 218 -8.92 -0.30 23.80
C LEU A 218 -8.23 0.96 23.26
N ARG A 219 -7.54 1.71 24.13
CA ARG A 219 -6.93 2.99 23.74
C ARG A 219 -5.42 2.85 23.57
N ILE A 220 -4.93 3.12 22.36
CA ILE A 220 -3.51 3.18 22.03
C ILE A 220 -3.04 4.62 22.29
N ARG A 221 -2.45 4.85 23.46
CA ARG A 221 -1.97 6.17 23.92
C ARG A 221 -0.46 6.34 23.87
N ASN A 222 0.26 5.25 23.64
CA ASN A 222 1.70 5.24 23.52
C ASN A 222 2.04 4.82 22.08
N GLY A 223 2.66 5.70 21.34
CA GLY A 223 3.10 5.49 19.98
C GLY A 223 4.36 4.62 19.89
N ASP A 224 5.04 4.69 18.77
CA ASP A 224 6.17 3.81 18.44
C ASP A 224 5.78 2.33 18.60
N LEU A 225 4.66 1.97 17.97
CA LEU A 225 4.00 0.68 18.14
C LEU A 225 3.73 -0.02 16.82
N THR A 226 4.10 -1.29 16.73
CA THR A 226 3.63 -2.22 15.70
C THR A 226 2.78 -3.31 16.34
N ILE A 227 1.55 -3.51 15.86
CA ILE A 227 0.69 -4.65 16.20
C ILE A 227 0.69 -5.59 15.00
N ALA A 228 1.38 -6.72 15.14
CA ALA A 228 1.61 -7.69 14.09
C ALA A 228 0.61 -8.86 14.20
N GLY A 229 -0.66 -8.63 13.82
CA GLY A 229 -1.73 -9.65 13.89
C GLY A 229 -1.45 -10.89 13.04
N GLN A 230 -0.64 -10.78 11.98
CA GLN A 230 -0.22 -11.91 11.14
C GLN A 230 0.62 -12.95 11.88
N THR A 231 1.15 -12.64 13.05
CA THR A 231 1.89 -13.62 13.86
C THR A 231 0.96 -14.56 14.64
N ALA A 232 -0.31 -14.23 14.79
CA ALA A 232 -1.26 -15.10 15.49
C ALA A 232 -1.41 -16.44 14.76
N PRO A 233 -1.42 -17.57 15.50
CA PRO A 233 -1.62 -18.88 14.88
C PRO A 233 -3.05 -19.06 14.36
N GLY A 234 -3.26 -20.06 13.50
CA GLY A 234 -4.58 -20.47 13.02
C GLY A 234 -5.38 -19.33 12.42
N ASP A 235 -6.58 -19.10 12.94
CA ASP A 235 -7.54 -18.15 12.39
C ASP A 235 -7.29 -16.70 12.81
N GLY A 236 -6.23 -16.43 13.60
CA GLY A 236 -5.83 -15.07 13.98
C GLY A 236 -6.62 -14.47 15.14
N ILE A 237 -6.59 -13.14 15.26
CA ILE A 237 -7.16 -12.38 16.39
C ILE A 237 -8.36 -11.54 15.94
N CYS A 238 -9.42 -11.58 16.78
CA CYS A 238 -10.58 -10.70 16.68
C CYS A 238 -10.79 -9.92 17.99
N ILE A 239 -10.99 -8.61 17.89
CA ILE A 239 -11.34 -7.73 19.02
C ILE A 239 -12.84 -7.49 19.01
N LYS A 240 -13.50 -7.60 20.17
CA LYS A 240 -14.95 -7.59 20.32
C LYS A 240 -15.40 -6.65 21.45
N ASN A 241 -16.61 -6.17 21.37
CA ASN A 241 -17.42 -5.46 22.37
C ASN A 241 -17.16 -3.95 22.49
N TYR A 242 -15.94 -3.45 22.36
CA TYR A 242 -15.63 -2.02 22.51
C TYR A 242 -14.71 -1.54 21.39
N ALA A 243 -14.75 -0.23 21.13
CA ALA A 243 -13.92 0.41 20.12
C ALA A 243 -12.42 0.28 20.43
N THR A 244 -11.63 0.17 19.37
CA THR A 244 -10.20 0.44 19.41
C THR A 244 -9.95 1.87 18.98
N VAL A 245 -9.20 2.63 19.80
CA VAL A 245 -8.96 4.07 19.57
C VAL A 245 -7.48 4.34 19.43
N VAL A 246 -7.06 4.88 18.28
CA VAL A 246 -5.67 5.30 18.05
C VAL A 246 -5.52 6.76 18.49
N GLU A 247 -4.85 6.95 19.62
CA GLU A 247 -4.61 8.25 20.27
C GLU A 247 -3.10 8.55 20.39
N ALA A 248 -2.29 7.97 19.48
CA ALA A 248 -0.84 8.14 19.48
C ALA A 248 -0.31 8.17 18.05
N ASP A 249 0.82 8.85 17.88
CA ASP A 249 1.57 8.90 16.63
C ASP A 249 2.43 7.63 16.44
N ASN A 250 2.85 7.39 15.20
CA ASN A 250 3.79 6.34 14.82
C ASN A 250 3.28 4.93 15.18
N VAL A 251 2.17 4.53 14.53
CA VAL A 251 1.47 3.26 14.80
C VAL A 251 1.26 2.46 13.52
N ILE A 252 1.65 1.19 13.56
CA ILE A 252 1.40 0.19 12.52
C ILE A 252 0.45 -0.88 13.07
N ILE A 253 -0.65 -1.16 12.38
CA ILE A 253 -1.59 -2.23 12.74
C ILE A 253 -1.85 -3.09 11.50
N ARG A 254 -1.59 -4.40 11.60
CA ARG A 254 -1.69 -5.33 10.48
C ARG A 254 -2.47 -6.60 10.84
N PHE A 255 -3.28 -7.09 9.89
CA PHE A 255 -3.97 -8.38 9.94
C PHE A 255 -4.83 -8.62 11.20
N MET A 256 -5.44 -7.56 11.72
CA MET A 256 -6.34 -7.61 12.89
C MET A 256 -7.81 -7.54 12.46
N ARG A 257 -8.69 -8.13 13.27
CA ARG A 257 -10.14 -7.97 13.13
C ARG A 257 -10.70 -7.13 14.26
N PHE A 258 -11.50 -6.12 13.91
CA PHE A 258 -12.20 -5.24 14.84
C PHE A 258 -13.70 -5.40 14.59
N ARG A 259 -14.36 -6.24 15.39
CA ARG A 259 -15.79 -6.51 15.28
C ARG A 259 -16.48 -6.08 16.57
N LEU A 260 -17.13 -4.90 16.54
CA LEU A 260 -17.69 -4.29 17.75
C LEU A 260 -18.82 -5.12 18.34
N GLY A 261 -19.86 -5.37 17.55
CA GLY A 261 -21.09 -6.04 18.01
C GLY A 261 -22.02 -5.14 18.82
N ASP A 262 -23.16 -5.71 19.24
CA ASP A 262 -24.25 -5.03 19.94
C ASP A 262 -24.39 -5.48 21.41
N GLN A 263 -23.44 -6.23 21.94
CA GLN A 263 -23.53 -6.87 23.26
C GLN A 263 -22.93 -6.05 24.41
N GLY A 264 -22.16 -5.04 24.12
CA GLY A 264 -21.50 -4.20 25.13
C GLY A 264 -22.43 -3.11 25.70
N SER A 265 -21.99 -2.41 26.74
CA SER A 265 -22.64 -1.20 27.25
C SER A 265 -22.29 0.05 26.42
N ASN A 266 -22.17 -0.10 25.10
CA ASN A 266 -21.62 0.90 24.18
C ASN A 266 -22.64 1.96 23.76
N ALA A 267 -23.87 1.88 24.27
CA ALA A 267 -24.99 2.69 23.82
C ALA A 267 -24.81 4.21 24.01
N ASP A 268 -23.87 4.60 24.84
CA ASP A 268 -23.79 6.01 25.27
C ASP A 268 -23.05 6.94 24.31
N ASP A 269 -22.30 6.43 23.28
CA ASP A 269 -21.38 7.25 22.49
C ASP A 269 -21.41 7.05 20.97
N GLY A 270 -22.21 6.12 20.41
CA GLY A 270 -22.12 5.80 18.98
C GLY A 270 -20.70 5.32 18.63
N GLU A 271 -20.42 4.03 18.87
CA GLU A 271 -19.06 3.52 18.79
C GLU A 271 -18.70 3.05 17.38
N ASP A 272 -17.54 3.52 16.91
CA ASP A 272 -16.85 2.96 15.76
C ASP A 272 -16.14 1.65 16.15
N ALA A 273 -15.90 0.74 15.21
CA ALA A 273 -15.10 -0.44 15.52
C ALA A 273 -13.63 -0.06 15.76
N ILE A 274 -13.07 0.80 14.90
CA ILE A 274 -11.75 1.42 15.10
C ILE A 274 -11.76 2.88 14.60
N TRP A 275 -11.08 3.76 15.31
CA TRP A 275 -10.92 5.14 14.85
C TRP A 275 -9.67 5.82 15.40
N GLY A 276 -9.24 6.91 14.74
CA GLY A 276 -8.15 7.79 15.18
C GLY A 276 -8.24 9.17 14.56
N ARG A 277 -7.91 10.21 15.34
CA ARG A 277 -7.96 11.61 14.92
C ARG A 277 -6.79 12.39 15.49
N ARG A 278 -6.25 13.34 14.71
CA ARG A 278 -5.20 14.29 15.11
C ARG A 278 -3.89 13.60 15.50
N GLN A 279 -3.58 12.50 14.82
CA GLN A 279 -2.34 11.75 14.98
C GLN A 279 -1.53 11.79 13.68
N ARG A 280 -0.28 11.35 13.74
CA ARG A 280 0.65 11.33 12.60
C ARG A 280 1.29 9.97 12.45
N ASP A 281 1.71 9.68 11.20
CA ASP A 281 2.49 8.51 10.89
C ASP A 281 1.78 7.21 11.32
N ILE A 282 0.68 6.89 10.64
CA ILE A 282 -0.14 5.72 10.92
C ILE A 282 -0.35 4.93 9.64
N ILE A 283 -0.23 3.60 9.74
CA ILE A 283 -0.64 2.69 8.67
C ILE A 283 -1.50 1.55 9.24
N ILE A 284 -2.68 1.34 8.63
CA ILE A 284 -3.60 0.24 8.90
C ILE A 284 -3.63 -0.63 7.65
N ASP A 285 -3.20 -1.88 7.77
CA ASP A 285 -2.96 -2.76 6.63
C ASP A 285 -3.65 -4.11 6.82
N HIS A 286 -4.37 -4.59 5.80
CA HIS A 286 -5.05 -5.89 5.80
C HIS A 286 -5.85 -6.16 7.08
N CYS A 287 -6.64 -5.19 7.53
CA CYS A 287 -7.51 -5.33 8.68
C CYS A 287 -8.98 -5.46 8.26
N SER A 288 -9.78 -6.14 9.09
CA SER A 288 -11.22 -6.29 8.88
C SER A 288 -12.01 -5.59 9.98
N MET A 289 -12.95 -4.74 9.61
CA MET A 289 -13.78 -3.95 10.52
C MET A 289 -15.25 -4.23 10.24
N SER A 290 -16.02 -4.56 11.27
CA SER A 290 -17.45 -4.80 11.09
C SER A 290 -18.26 -4.64 12.37
N TRP A 291 -19.59 -4.68 12.19
CA TRP A 291 -20.57 -4.70 13.27
C TRP A 291 -20.45 -3.51 14.23
N SER A 292 -19.97 -2.37 13.71
CA SER A 292 -20.01 -1.10 14.42
C SER A 292 -21.45 -0.64 14.63
N ILE A 293 -21.67 0.15 15.66
CA ILE A 293 -22.98 0.77 15.89
C ILE A 293 -23.06 2.20 15.32
N ASP A 294 -21.91 2.79 14.96
CA ASP A 294 -21.77 4.00 14.14
C ASP A 294 -20.88 3.64 12.91
N GLU A 295 -19.64 4.10 12.79
CA GLU A 295 -18.76 3.76 11.67
C GLU A 295 -17.91 2.51 11.91
N CYS A 296 -17.59 1.77 10.85
CA CYS A 296 -16.63 0.66 10.95
C CYS A 296 -15.19 1.18 11.15
N ALA A 297 -14.79 2.20 10.39
CA ALA A 297 -13.43 2.75 10.49
C ALA A 297 -13.40 4.24 10.15
N SER A 298 -13.11 5.12 11.11
CA SER A 298 -13.03 6.56 10.92
C SER A 298 -11.64 7.11 11.20
N PHE A 299 -10.97 7.58 10.14
CA PHE A 299 -9.66 8.22 10.23
C PHE A 299 -9.67 9.53 9.45
N TYR A 300 -9.65 10.65 10.16
CA TYR A 300 -9.65 12.00 9.59
C TYR A 300 -8.96 13.00 10.52
N GLY A 301 -8.41 14.05 9.93
CA GLY A 301 -7.54 14.96 10.67
C GLY A 301 -6.25 14.31 11.17
N ASN A 302 -5.76 13.30 10.43
CA ASN A 302 -4.45 12.69 10.64
C ASN A 302 -3.51 13.14 9.53
N SER A 303 -2.19 13.10 9.77
CA SER A 303 -1.17 13.38 8.76
C SER A 303 -0.32 12.15 8.49
N ASN A 304 0.18 12.00 7.25
CA ASN A 304 0.98 10.84 6.83
C ASN A 304 0.27 9.53 7.19
N PHE A 305 -0.91 9.36 6.65
CA PHE A 305 -1.80 8.26 7.00
C PHE A 305 -2.01 7.32 5.80
N THR A 306 -2.06 6.02 6.06
CA THR A 306 -2.53 5.04 5.07
C THR A 306 -3.50 4.04 5.70
N MET A 307 -4.60 3.77 5.00
CA MET A 307 -5.43 2.58 5.19
C MET A 307 -5.45 1.82 3.87
N GLN A 308 -4.87 0.62 3.86
CA GLN A 308 -4.72 -0.18 2.65
C GLN A 308 -5.23 -1.61 2.86
N TRP A 309 -5.83 -2.19 1.81
CA TRP A 309 -6.25 -3.59 1.76
C TRP A 309 -7.19 -4.02 2.89
N CYS A 310 -8.02 -3.11 3.40
CA CYS A 310 -8.94 -3.39 4.50
C CYS A 310 -10.34 -3.72 4.00
N ILE A 311 -11.09 -4.51 4.78
CA ILE A 311 -12.52 -4.76 4.56
C ILE A 311 -13.32 -4.10 5.67
N MET A 312 -14.20 -3.15 5.32
CA MET A 312 -15.24 -2.61 6.18
C MET A 312 -16.58 -3.15 5.70
N THR A 313 -17.30 -3.85 6.58
CA THR A 313 -18.59 -4.47 6.19
C THR A 313 -19.59 -4.55 7.34
N GLU A 314 -20.86 -4.62 6.98
CA GLU A 314 -21.94 -5.01 7.90
C GLU A 314 -22.02 -4.16 9.18
N SER A 315 -21.94 -2.82 9.06
CA SER A 315 -22.28 -1.93 10.18
C SER A 315 -23.74 -2.10 10.58
N LEU A 316 -24.04 -2.01 11.89
CA LEU A 316 -25.36 -2.33 12.45
C LEU A 316 -26.30 -1.13 12.39
N ARG A 317 -27.33 -1.17 11.51
CA ARG A 317 -28.16 -0.02 11.23
C ARG A 317 -29.16 0.31 12.32
N ARG A 318 -29.93 -0.67 12.80
CA ARG A 318 -30.97 -0.51 13.83
C ARG A 318 -30.58 -1.27 15.08
N SER A 319 -29.47 -0.88 15.64
CA SER A 319 -28.88 -1.56 16.79
C SER A 319 -29.08 -0.76 18.09
N VAL A 320 -28.07 -0.72 18.94
CA VAL A 320 -28.16 -0.12 20.28
C VAL A 320 -27.73 1.35 20.33
N HIS A 321 -27.47 2.00 19.19
CA HIS A 321 -27.08 3.40 19.13
C HIS A 321 -28.16 4.32 19.71
N ASP A 322 -27.80 5.26 20.62
CA ASP A 322 -28.71 6.14 21.35
C ASP A 322 -29.52 7.10 20.45
N LYS A 323 -28.93 7.53 19.31
CA LYS A 323 -29.61 8.40 18.32
C LYS A 323 -30.49 7.63 17.33
N GLY A 324 -30.60 6.31 17.43
CA GLY A 324 -31.41 5.48 16.56
C GLY A 324 -30.67 4.93 15.34
N GLU A 325 -31.27 4.94 14.14
CA GLU A 325 -30.71 4.31 12.94
C GLU A 325 -29.37 4.94 12.54
N HIS A 326 -28.31 4.11 12.47
CA HIS A 326 -26.97 4.45 12.04
C HIS A 326 -26.43 3.38 11.09
N GLY A 327 -25.25 2.83 11.27
CA GLY A 327 -24.68 1.76 10.44
C GLY A 327 -23.93 2.30 9.23
N TYR A 328 -22.71 2.76 9.46
CA TYR A 328 -21.91 3.51 8.51
C TYR A 328 -20.54 2.88 8.23
N GLY A 329 -19.99 3.17 7.05
CA GLY A 329 -18.67 2.71 6.65
C GLY A 329 -17.55 3.45 7.38
N GLY A 330 -17.35 4.73 7.10
CA GLY A 330 -16.32 5.53 7.74
C GLY A 330 -16.29 7.00 7.33
N ILE A 331 -15.60 7.81 8.14
CA ILE A 331 -15.23 9.20 7.79
C ILE A 331 -13.74 9.21 7.50
N TRP A 332 -13.37 9.61 6.27
CA TRP A 332 -12.00 9.55 5.76
C TRP A 332 -11.50 10.91 5.29
N GLY A 333 -10.36 11.34 5.80
CA GLY A 333 -9.77 12.63 5.49
C GLY A 333 -8.39 12.77 6.14
N GLY A 334 -7.78 13.94 6.04
CA GLY A 334 -6.48 14.22 6.65
C GLY A 334 -5.57 15.04 5.76
N GLU A 335 -4.27 14.98 6.02
CA GLU A 335 -3.20 15.61 5.27
C GLU A 335 -2.18 14.55 4.86
N ASN A 336 -1.81 14.51 3.58
CA ASN A 336 -1.01 13.42 3.02
C ASN A 336 -1.58 12.03 3.42
N ALA A 337 -2.89 11.85 3.24
CA ALA A 337 -3.60 10.66 3.65
C ALA A 337 -3.99 9.82 2.43
N SER A 338 -3.75 8.52 2.50
CA SER A 338 -4.07 7.57 1.44
C SER A 338 -5.04 6.50 1.94
N PHE A 339 -6.08 6.27 1.16
CA PHE A 339 -7.05 5.19 1.37
C PHE A 339 -7.14 4.41 0.07
N HIS A 340 -6.55 3.22 0.02
CA HIS A 340 -6.50 2.47 -1.23
C HIS A 340 -6.72 0.97 -1.06
N HIS A 341 -7.30 0.35 -2.09
CA HIS A 341 -7.58 -1.08 -2.13
C HIS A 341 -8.41 -1.57 -0.93
N ASN A 342 -9.41 -0.78 -0.53
CA ASN A 342 -10.32 -1.15 0.55
C ASN A 342 -11.70 -1.52 0.00
N LEU A 343 -12.41 -2.42 0.67
CA LEU A 343 -13.82 -2.72 0.43
C LEU A 343 -14.69 -2.04 1.49
N LEU A 344 -15.68 -1.24 1.05
CA LEU A 344 -16.78 -0.79 1.88
C LEU A 344 -18.06 -1.47 1.38
N ALA A 345 -18.65 -2.34 2.20
CA ALA A 345 -19.78 -3.15 1.79
C ALA A 345 -20.87 -3.21 2.86
N ASN A 346 -22.14 -3.19 2.43
CA ASN A 346 -23.28 -3.40 3.32
C ASN A 346 -23.41 -2.36 4.44
N HIS A 347 -23.20 -1.07 4.12
CA HIS A 347 -23.42 0.06 5.04
C HIS A 347 -24.58 0.91 4.58
N ASP A 348 -25.37 1.45 5.51
CA ASP A 348 -26.46 2.36 5.14
C ASP A 348 -25.93 3.65 4.48
N SER A 349 -24.78 4.19 4.98
CA SER A 349 -24.20 5.44 4.52
C SER A 349 -22.71 5.51 4.81
N ARG A 350 -22.06 6.62 4.46
CA ARG A 350 -20.63 6.90 4.70
C ARG A 350 -19.70 5.85 4.04
N ASN A 351 -19.82 5.70 2.71
CA ASN A 351 -19.03 4.75 1.91
C ASN A 351 -17.99 5.43 0.96
N PRO A 352 -17.04 6.23 1.48
CA PRO A 352 -17.00 6.85 2.81
C PRO A 352 -17.75 8.20 2.83
N ARG A 353 -17.89 8.85 4.00
CA ARG A 353 -17.99 10.30 4.10
C ARG A 353 -16.58 10.88 3.97
N PHE A 354 -16.41 11.82 3.06
CA PHE A 354 -15.15 12.54 2.94
C PHE A 354 -15.08 13.67 3.96
N ASP A 355 -14.11 13.54 4.90
CA ASP A 355 -13.73 14.51 5.91
C ASP A 355 -14.87 14.98 6.87
N HIS A 356 -14.50 15.77 7.84
CA HIS A 356 -15.40 16.42 8.79
C HIS A 356 -14.83 17.79 9.18
N PRO A 357 -15.22 18.87 8.48
CA PRO A 357 -14.53 20.16 8.59
C PRO A 357 -14.57 20.78 9.99
N GLU A 358 -15.55 20.44 10.83
CA GLU A 358 -15.71 21.06 12.16
C GLU A 358 -14.83 20.47 13.26
N ILE A 359 -14.05 19.41 12.97
CA ILE A 359 -13.07 18.94 13.96
C ILE A 359 -11.80 19.79 14.00
N TYR A 360 -11.58 20.59 12.97
CA TYR A 360 -10.40 21.45 12.86
C TYR A 360 -10.67 22.78 13.56
N GLU A 361 -9.74 23.25 14.39
CA GLU A 361 -9.81 24.62 14.96
C GLU A 361 -9.72 25.67 13.85
N ASN A 362 -8.92 25.36 12.83
CA ASN A 362 -8.84 26.11 11.60
C ASN A 362 -8.98 25.14 10.42
N PRO A 363 -10.13 25.07 9.72
CA PRO A 363 -10.32 24.17 8.59
C PRO A 363 -9.38 24.40 7.40
N SER A 364 -8.62 25.48 7.41
CA SER A 364 -7.56 25.77 6.44
C SER A 364 -6.16 25.43 6.96
N ASP A 365 -6.06 24.74 8.11
CA ASP A 365 -4.78 24.32 8.68
C ASP A 365 -4.18 23.19 7.83
N PRO A 366 -3.04 23.41 7.15
CA PRO A 366 -2.43 22.41 6.31
C PRO A 366 -1.83 21.24 7.11
N ASP A 367 -1.62 21.39 8.40
CA ASP A 367 -0.92 20.38 9.21
C ASP A 367 -1.74 19.11 9.45
N MET A 368 -3.06 19.16 9.30
CA MET A 368 -3.97 18.04 9.57
C MET A 368 -5.06 17.90 8.51
N ARG A 369 -5.13 18.87 7.59
CA ARG A 369 -6.14 18.90 6.53
C ARG A 369 -5.50 19.36 5.22
N GLY A 370 -5.13 18.42 4.38
CA GLY A 370 -4.48 18.67 3.10
C GLY A 370 -5.04 17.78 2.00
N ASN A 371 -4.14 17.24 1.20
CA ASN A 371 -4.51 16.37 0.10
C ASN A 371 -4.76 14.94 0.57
N VAL A 372 -5.80 14.33 0.04
CA VAL A 372 -6.23 12.95 0.32
C VAL A 372 -6.26 12.17 -0.98
N ASP A 373 -5.61 11.02 -1.01
CA ASP A 373 -5.68 10.07 -2.12
C ASP A 373 -6.66 8.93 -1.81
N TYR A 374 -7.76 8.89 -2.54
CA TYR A 374 -8.77 7.84 -2.50
C TYR A 374 -8.75 7.09 -3.82
N ARG A 375 -8.04 5.92 -3.83
CA ARG A 375 -7.85 5.17 -5.07
C ARG A 375 -8.08 3.68 -4.92
N ASN A 376 -8.52 3.05 -6.01
CA ASN A 376 -8.69 1.61 -6.10
C ASN A 376 -9.53 1.00 -4.96
N ASN A 377 -10.43 1.77 -4.35
CA ASN A 377 -11.37 1.22 -3.38
C ASN A 377 -12.61 0.66 -4.09
N ALA A 378 -13.26 -0.29 -3.45
CA ALA A 378 -14.52 -0.87 -3.90
C ALA A 378 -15.65 -0.47 -2.95
N VAL A 379 -16.78 -0.03 -3.53
CA VAL A 379 -17.98 0.36 -2.78
C VAL A 379 -19.15 -0.50 -3.26
N TYR A 380 -19.71 -1.28 -2.35
CA TYR A 380 -20.79 -2.21 -2.65
C TYR A 380 -21.97 -2.05 -1.69
N ASN A 381 -23.19 -2.18 -2.25
CA ASN A 381 -24.45 -2.34 -1.51
C ASN A 381 -24.68 -1.31 -0.39
N TRP A 382 -24.53 -0.02 -0.72
CA TRP A 382 -24.92 1.06 0.20
C TRP A 382 -26.44 1.17 0.36
N GLY A 383 -26.92 1.62 1.51
CA GLY A 383 -28.32 1.90 1.75
C GLY A 383 -28.73 3.28 1.22
N SER A 384 -28.58 4.31 2.06
CA SER A 384 -29.03 5.67 1.74
C SER A 384 -28.04 6.47 0.90
N ASN A 385 -26.72 6.35 1.18
CA ASN A 385 -25.68 7.08 0.46
C ASN A 385 -24.47 6.20 0.17
N SER A 386 -23.89 6.36 -1.03
CA SER A 386 -22.54 5.92 -1.37
C SER A 386 -21.50 6.88 -0.76
N SER A 387 -20.53 7.37 -1.52
CA SER A 387 -19.57 8.38 -1.05
C SER A 387 -20.20 9.78 -1.07
N TYR A 388 -19.92 10.60 -0.04
CA TYR A 388 -20.42 11.97 0.04
C TYR A 388 -19.60 12.88 0.95
N GLY A 389 -19.91 14.19 0.95
CA GLY A 389 -19.28 15.18 1.81
C GLY A 389 -18.16 15.95 1.12
N GLY A 390 -17.06 16.15 1.82
CA GLY A 390 -15.83 16.76 1.31
C GLY A 390 -15.74 18.26 1.42
N GLU A 391 -16.62 18.92 2.15
CA GLU A 391 -16.75 20.37 2.25
C GLU A 391 -15.39 21.06 2.40
N GLY A 392 -14.96 21.82 1.37
CA GLY A 392 -13.70 22.57 1.32
C GLY A 392 -12.41 21.76 1.28
N GLY A 393 -12.49 20.42 1.19
CA GLY A 393 -11.34 19.53 1.16
C GLY A 393 -10.71 19.34 -0.22
N HIS A 394 -9.68 18.47 -0.31
CA HIS A 394 -8.91 18.21 -1.52
C HIS A 394 -8.74 16.69 -1.70
N PHE A 395 -9.30 16.12 -2.75
CA PHE A 395 -9.34 14.67 -2.92
C PHE A 395 -8.96 14.24 -4.33
N ASN A 396 -8.10 13.23 -4.43
CA ASN A 396 -7.97 12.40 -5.61
C ASN A 396 -8.97 11.25 -5.51
N MET A 397 -9.76 11.02 -6.53
CA MET A 397 -10.64 9.86 -6.68
C MET A 397 -10.21 9.09 -7.94
N VAL A 398 -9.41 8.05 -7.77
CA VAL A 398 -8.75 7.37 -8.89
C VAL A 398 -9.09 5.88 -8.92
N ASN A 399 -9.61 5.41 -10.04
CA ASN A 399 -9.86 3.99 -10.31
C ASN A 399 -10.64 3.26 -9.20
N ASN A 400 -11.62 3.92 -8.57
CA ASN A 400 -12.49 3.27 -7.59
C ASN A 400 -13.62 2.53 -8.30
N TYR A 401 -14.05 1.40 -7.73
CA TYR A 401 -15.10 0.54 -8.25
C TYR A 401 -16.39 0.70 -7.45
N TYR A 402 -17.52 0.96 -8.13
CA TYR A 402 -18.82 1.10 -7.51
C TYR A 402 -19.80 0.06 -8.09
N ARG A 403 -20.50 -0.63 -7.20
CA ARG A 403 -21.52 -1.60 -7.57
C ARG A 403 -22.73 -1.51 -6.66
N GLN A 404 -23.93 -1.31 -7.26
CA GLN A 404 -25.17 -1.43 -6.51
C GLN A 404 -25.42 -2.88 -6.09
N GLY A 405 -25.96 -3.03 -4.89
CA GLY A 405 -26.48 -4.29 -4.37
C GLY A 405 -27.98 -4.18 -4.04
N PRO A 406 -28.54 -5.21 -3.38
CA PRO A 406 -30.00 -5.27 -3.11
C PRO A 406 -30.55 -4.15 -2.21
N ALA A 407 -29.73 -3.56 -1.34
CA ALA A 407 -30.12 -2.43 -0.49
C ALA A 407 -29.91 -1.07 -1.15
N SER A 408 -29.12 -1.01 -2.24
CA SER A 408 -28.65 0.25 -2.78
C SER A 408 -29.79 1.12 -3.31
N ARG A 409 -29.86 2.35 -2.80
CA ARG A 409 -30.61 3.39 -3.50
C ARG A 409 -29.88 3.72 -4.79
N ASP A 410 -30.66 3.87 -5.85
CA ASP A 410 -30.14 4.27 -7.15
C ASP A 410 -29.54 5.67 -7.06
N ARG A 411 -28.25 5.78 -7.37
CA ARG A 411 -27.47 7.00 -7.37
C ARG A 411 -26.59 7.01 -8.62
N GLU A 412 -26.87 7.93 -9.53
CA GLU A 412 -26.14 8.07 -10.79
C GLU A 412 -24.93 9.00 -10.60
N TYR A 413 -24.09 8.71 -9.60
CA TYR A 413 -22.85 9.45 -9.31
C TYR A 413 -21.91 8.63 -8.41
N PHE A 414 -20.61 8.94 -8.48
CA PHE A 414 -19.60 8.41 -7.54
C PHE A 414 -19.64 9.16 -6.21
N LEU A 415 -19.84 10.48 -6.27
CA LEU A 415 -19.75 11.39 -5.12
C LEU A 415 -20.91 12.36 -5.07
N ASP A 416 -21.57 12.44 -3.90
CA ASP A 416 -22.46 13.54 -3.53
C ASP A 416 -21.63 14.62 -2.81
N ALA A 417 -21.14 15.61 -3.58
CA ALA A 417 -20.23 16.63 -3.08
C ALA A 417 -21.02 17.73 -2.34
N ASN A 418 -20.64 18.01 -1.10
CA ASN A 418 -21.24 19.05 -0.28
C ASN A 418 -20.31 20.28 -0.16
N GLY A 419 -20.89 21.48 -0.23
CA GLY A 419 -20.20 22.73 0.09
C GLY A 419 -20.59 23.27 1.45
N ILE A 420 -21.84 23.01 1.85
CA ILE A 420 -22.40 23.43 3.13
C ILE A 420 -22.44 22.25 4.09
N TYR A 421 -21.79 22.39 5.23
CA TYR A 421 -21.86 21.36 6.28
C TYR A 421 -23.24 21.35 6.93
N THR A 422 -23.98 20.25 6.74
CA THR A 422 -25.42 20.17 7.05
C THR A 422 -25.75 20.37 8.52
N SER A 423 -24.87 19.97 9.46
CA SER A 423 -25.16 20.06 10.90
C SER A 423 -25.12 21.48 11.43
N SER A 424 -24.23 22.33 10.93
CA SER A 424 -24.11 23.73 11.37
C SER A 424 -24.66 24.74 10.36
N GLY A 425 -24.80 24.34 9.09
CA GLY A 425 -25.12 25.25 7.99
C GLY A 425 -23.94 26.12 7.56
N THR A 426 -22.72 25.80 8.00
CA THR A 426 -21.50 26.53 7.63
C THR A 426 -21.10 26.19 6.19
N ASP A 427 -20.90 27.22 5.38
CA ASP A 427 -20.40 27.09 4.01
C ASP A 427 -18.85 27.06 4.02
N TYR A 428 -18.28 25.89 3.70
CA TYR A 428 -16.84 25.68 3.50
C TYR A 428 -16.44 25.69 2.02
N GLY A 429 -17.41 25.80 1.13
CA GLY A 429 -17.28 25.59 -0.31
C GLY A 429 -17.17 24.12 -0.70
N TYR A 430 -17.34 23.85 -1.97
CA TYR A 430 -17.21 22.49 -2.52
C TYR A 430 -15.76 21.99 -2.46
N PRO A 431 -15.54 20.66 -2.42
CA PRO A 431 -14.20 20.09 -2.50
C PRO A 431 -13.52 20.38 -3.84
N TYR A 432 -12.19 20.37 -3.84
CA TYR A 432 -11.36 20.24 -5.02
C TYR A 432 -11.14 18.76 -5.32
N LEU A 433 -11.49 18.33 -6.54
CA LEU A 433 -11.52 16.93 -6.92
C LEU A 433 -10.67 16.68 -8.17
N TYR A 434 -9.69 15.79 -8.08
CA TYR A 434 -9.12 15.13 -9.24
C TYR A 434 -9.80 13.77 -9.39
N MET A 435 -10.43 13.51 -10.55
CA MET A 435 -11.17 12.28 -10.80
C MET A 435 -10.69 11.61 -12.08
N SER A 436 -10.31 10.33 -11.98
CA SER A 436 -9.84 9.57 -13.14
C SER A 436 -10.14 8.08 -12.98
N GLY A 437 -10.62 7.43 -14.05
CA GLY A 437 -10.72 5.97 -14.14
C GLY A 437 -11.71 5.28 -13.18
N ASN A 438 -12.52 6.03 -12.42
CA ASN A 438 -13.54 5.44 -11.58
C ASN A 438 -14.58 4.70 -12.45
N TYR A 439 -15.04 3.55 -11.97
CA TYR A 439 -15.95 2.69 -12.70
C TYR A 439 -17.17 2.34 -11.88
N TYR A 440 -18.33 2.49 -12.49
CA TYR A 440 -19.62 2.16 -11.88
C TYR A 440 -20.31 1.10 -12.73
N LEU A 441 -20.49 -0.10 -12.19
CA LEU A 441 -20.96 -1.26 -12.96
C LEU A 441 -22.31 -1.02 -13.65
N GLN A 442 -23.25 -0.35 -12.98
CA GLN A 442 -24.57 -0.05 -13.55
C GLN A 442 -24.55 1.13 -14.53
N TYR A 443 -23.52 1.96 -14.49
CA TYR A 443 -23.34 3.14 -15.35
C TYR A 443 -21.91 3.19 -15.91
N PRO A 444 -21.52 2.22 -16.77
CA PRO A 444 -20.12 2.03 -17.18
C PRO A 444 -19.54 3.17 -18.04
N ASP A 445 -20.40 3.99 -18.63
CA ASP A 445 -20.00 5.13 -19.47
C ASP A 445 -19.95 6.46 -18.66
N MET A 446 -20.12 6.41 -17.34
CA MET A 446 -20.10 7.61 -16.48
C MET A 446 -18.76 8.31 -16.54
N THR A 447 -18.76 9.59 -16.86
CA THR A 447 -17.56 10.44 -16.90
C THR A 447 -17.23 10.99 -15.51
N ALA A 448 -16.05 11.58 -15.35
CA ALA A 448 -15.67 12.28 -14.12
C ALA A 448 -16.63 13.44 -13.81
N GLU A 449 -17.09 14.17 -14.85
CA GLU A 449 -18.02 15.30 -14.68
C GLU A 449 -19.42 14.81 -14.28
N ASP A 450 -19.93 13.78 -14.94
CA ASP A 450 -21.26 13.20 -14.63
C ASP A 450 -21.27 12.50 -13.27
N GLY A 451 -20.12 12.01 -12.82
CA GLY A 451 -19.95 11.24 -11.60
C GLY A 451 -19.94 12.07 -10.31
N VAL A 452 -20.09 13.38 -10.37
CA VAL A 452 -20.22 14.25 -9.18
C VAL A 452 -21.60 14.91 -9.16
N TYR A 453 -22.31 14.68 -8.07
CA TYR A 453 -23.54 15.42 -7.77
C TYR A 453 -23.21 16.56 -6.81
N TRP A 454 -23.46 17.81 -7.25
CA TRP A 454 -23.18 19.02 -6.45
C TRP A 454 -24.41 19.34 -5.60
N HIS A 455 -24.37 18.88 -4.37
CA HIS A 455 -25.53 18.76 -3.47
C HIS A 455 -26.34 20.04 -3.34
N ASP A 456 -25.69 21.15 -2.98
CA ASP A 456 -26.38 22.41 -2.64
C ASP A 456 -27.02 23.08 -3.87
N HIS A 457 -26.61 22.71 -5.06
CA HIS A 457 -27.17 23.18 -6.32
C HIS A 457 -28.05 22.15 -7.04
N HIS A 458 -28.16 20.93 -6.52
CA HIS A 458 -28.93 19.84 -7.08
C HIS A 458 -28.63 19.56 -8.56
N THR A 459 -27.36 19.49 -8.93
CA THR A 459 -26.90 19.35 -10.33
C THR A 459 -25.61 18.54 -10.43
N ASN A 460 -25.40 17.87 -11.57
CA ASN A 460 -24.13 17.24 -11.94
C ASN A 460 -23.17 18.23 -12.66
N THR A 461 -23.65 19.42 -13.04
CA THR A 461 -22.78 20.44 -13.61
C THR A 461 -22.07 21.21 -12.48
N PRO A 462 -20.74 21.25 -12.45
CA PRO A 462 -20.01 21.95 -11.40
C PRO A 462 -20.39 23.45 -11.36
N PRO A 463 -20.86 23.97 -10.20
CA PRO A 463 -21.17 25.39 -10.06
C PRO A 463 -19.92 26.28 -10.24
N ASP A 464 -18.76 25.73 -9.92
CA ASP A 464 -17.45 26.30 -10.15
C ASP A 464 -16.57 25.25 -10.86
N PRO A 465 -16.26 25.44 -12.17
CA PRO A 465 -15.47 24.48 -12.93
C PRO A 465 -14.04 24.27 -12.38
N THR A 466 -13.53 25.20 -11.56
CA THR A 466 -12.20 25.07 -10.95
C THR A 466 -12.13 24.00 -9.85
N ARG A 467 -13.28 23.46 -9.44
CA ARG A 467 -13.37 22.38 -8.45
C ARG A 467 -13.05 21.00 -9.02
N LEU A 468 -13.17 20.82 -10.34
CA LEU A 468 -12.67 19.64 -11.03
C LEU A 468 -11.27 19.92 -11.57
N LEU A 469 -10.29 19.25 -10.99
CA LEU A 469 -8.87 19.48 -11.28
C LEU A 469 -8.43 18.66 -12.50
N SER A 470 -7.52 19.23 -13.29
CA SER A 470 -6.92 18.56 -14.45
C SER A 470 -5.63 17.79 -14.11
N ALA A 471 -5.12 17.91 -12.90
CA ALA A 471 -3.90 17.26 -12.44
C ALA A 471 -4.11 16.64 -11.06
N LEU A 472 -3.39 15.56 -10.79
CA LEU A 472 -3.33 14.88 -9.51
C LEU A 472 -2.91 15.87 -8.42
N LEU A 473 -3.53 15.77 -7.24
CA LEU A 473 -3.08 16.45 -6.04
C LEU A 473 -1.93 15.63 -5.45
N PRO A 474 -0.74 16.22 -5.25
CA PRO A 474 0.41 15.46 -4.77
C PRO A 474 0.22 15.01 -3.33
N ILE A 475 0.70 13.80 -3.03
CA ILE A 475 0.84 13.27 -1.69
C ILE A 475 2.34 13.18 -1.40
N SER A 476 2.78 13.76 -0.30
CA SER A 476 4.19 13.78 0.11
C SER A 476 4.37 13.06 1.44
N GLY A 477 5.47 12.35 1.59
CA GLY A 477 5.87 11.78 2.87
C GLY A 477 6.52 12.82 3.80
N PRO A 478 6.92 12.40 5.00
CA PRO A 478 7.69 13.24 5.92
C PRO A 478 8.91 13.86 5.21
N ASP A 479 9.23 15.12 5.55
CA ASP A 479 10.37 15.84 4.97
C ASP A 479 10.36 15.96 3.43
N GLY A 480 9.19 15.80 2.80
CA GLY A 480 9.02 15.89 1.34
C GLY A 480 9.50 14.64 0.58
N GLN A 481 9.55 13.50 1.24
CA GLN A 481 9.83 12.22 0.58
C GLN A 481 8.75 11.88 -0.44
N THR A 482 9.14 11.27 -1.54
CA THR A 482 8.22 10.80 -2.57
C THR A 482 7.38 9.65 -2.03
N VAL A 483 6.07 9.73 -2.20
CA VAL A 483 5.11 8.70 -1.82
C VAL A 483 4.72 7.90 -3.06
N TYR A 484 4.66 6.60 -2.94
CA TYR A 484 4.34 5.67 -4.02
C TYR A 484 3.08 4.87 -3.69
N THR A 485 2.40 4.43 -4.73
CA THR A 485 1.29 3.47 -4.61
C THR A 485 1.14 2.65 -5.89
N THR A 486 0.75 1.41 -5.74
CA THR A 486 0.30 0.57 -6.83
C THR A 486 -1.09 1.01 -7.29
N THR A 487 -1.27 1.17 -8.59
CA THR A 487 -2.54 1.57 -9.19
C THR A 487 -3.00 0.53 -10.19
N HIS A 488 -4.16 -0.05 -9.97
CA HIS A 488 -4.86 -0.95 -10.88
C HIS A 488 -5.96 -0.22 -11.67
N SER A 489 -6.50 -0.85 -12.71
CA SER A 489 -7.83 -0.45 -13.18
C SER A 489 -8.87 -0.71 -12.09
N ALA A 490 -10.00 0.01 -12.10
CA ALA A 490 -11.02 -0.15 -11.06
C ALA A 490 -11.51 -1.61 -10.91
N GLN A 491 -11.69 -2.32 -12.03
CA GLN A 491 -12.12 -3.71 -12.03
C GLN A 491 -11.05 -4.65 -11.46
N ALA A 492 -9.78 -4.47 -11.89
CA ALA A 492 -8.68 -5.29 -11.37
C ALA A 492 -8.46 -5.04 -9.87
N ALA A 493 -8.58 -3.79 -9.40
CA ALA A 493 -8.52 -3.48 -7.98
C ALA A 493 -9.60 -4.22 -7.20
N PHE A 494 -10.84 -4.22 -7.70
CA PHE A 494 -11.94 -4.95 -7.07
C PHE A 494 -11.64 -6.45 -6.95
N ASP A 495 -11.16 -7.07 -8.04
CA ASP A 495 -10.80 -8.48 -8.03
C ASP A 495 -9.69 -8.77 -6.99
N ARG A 496 -8.63 -7.94 -6.94
CA ARG A 496 -7.54 -8.08 -5.96
C ARG A 496 -8.01 -7.87 -4.52
N ILE A 497 -8.88 -6.90 -4.27
CA ILE A 497 -9.45 -6.68 -2.92
C ILE A 497 -10.22 -7.93 -2.47
N CYS A 498 -11.06 -8.51 -3.33
CA CYS A 498 -11.79 -9.73 -3.00
C CYS A 498 -10.85 -10.94 -2.82
N GLU A 499 -9.70 -10.98 -3.48
CA GLU A 499 -8.70 -12.04 -3.32
C GLU A 499 -7.91 -11.90 -2.01
N VAL A 500 -7.36 -10.72 -1.72
CA VAL A 500 -6.38 -10.54 -0.62
C VAL A 500 -6.77 -9.51 0.44
N GLY A 501 -7.84 -8.76 0.30
CA GLY A 501 -8.24 -7.74 1.28
C GLY A 501 -8.70 -8.33 2.63
N GLY A 502 -8.67 -7.49 3.67
CA GLY A 502 -9.00 -7.85 5.04
C GLY A 502 -7.90 -8.64 5.75
N ALA A 503 -8.22 -9.23 6.89
CA ALA A 503 -7.31 -10.13 7.62
C ALA A 503 -7.21 -11.47 6.88
N SER A 504 -6.67 -11.43 5.67
CA SER A 504 -6.77 -12.46 4.63
C SER A 504 -5.73 -13.57 4.73
N LEU A 505 -4.81 -13.52 5.70
CA LEU A 505 -3.88 -14.65 5.91
C LEU A 505 -4.65 -15.95 6.18
N VAL A 506 -5.70 -15.87 7.01
CA VAL A 506 -6.79 -16.85 7.08
C VAL A 506 -8.09 -16.05 7.14
N ARG A 507 -8.85 -16.01 6.06
CA ARG A 507 -10.09 -15.22 5.98
C ARG A 507 -11.21 -15.93 6.74
N ASP A 508 -12.03 -15.16 7.47
CA ASP A 508 -13.21 -15.68 8.14
C ASP A 508 -14.50 -15.55 7.29
N GLU A 509 -15.56 -16.20 7.74
CA GLU A 509 -16.84 -16.24 7.01
C GLU A 509 -17.52 -14.87 6.82
N VAL A 510 -17.16 -13.86 7.63
CA VAL A 510 -17.70 -12.48 7.48
C VAL A 510 -17.08 -11.80 6.29
N ASP A 511 -15.77 -11.87 6.15
CA ASP A 511 -15.03 -11.31 5.03
C ASP A 511 -15.29 -12.09 3.73
N GLU A 512 -15.33 -13.44 3.80
CA GLU A 512 -15.71 -14.29 2.67
C GLU A 512 -17.09 -13.91 2.12
N ARG A 513 -18.07 -13.73 3.00
CA ARG A 513 -19.42 -13.30 2.63
C ARG A 513 -19.45 -11.92 2.01
N ALA A 514 -18.71 -10.96 2.58
CA ALA A 514 -18.66 -9.60 2.05
C ALA A 514 -18.11 -9.57 0.62
N CYS A 515 -17.03 -10.31 0.37
CA CYS A 515 -16.45 -10.46 -0.97
C CYS A 515 -17.39 -11.19 -1.92
N HIS A 516 -17.96 -12.33 -1.51
CA HIS A 516 -18.90 -13.10 -2.32
C HIS A 516 -20.13 -12.26 -2.73
N ASP A 517 -20.73 -11.54 -1.80
CA ASP A 517 -21.90 -10.68 -2.08
C ASP A 517 -21.52 -9.53 -3.03
N ALA A 518 -20.33 -8.94 -2.84
CA ALA A 518 -19.84 -7.89 -3.73
C ALA A 518 -19.54 -8.42 -5.14
N GLU A 519 -18.95 -9.60 -5.29
CA GLU A 519 -18.65 -10.24 -6.58
C GLU A 519 -19.92 -10.68 -7.33
N THR A 520 -20.91 -11.18 -6.61
CA THR A 520 -22.17 -11.67 -7.23
C THR A 520 -23.23 -10.59 -7.40
N GLY A 521 -23.15 -9.50 -6.62
CA GLY A 521 -24.18 -8.43 -6.58
C GLY A 521 -25.42 -8.86 -5.80
N THR A 522 -25.26 -9.72 -4.82
CA THR A 522 -26.32 -10.33 -4.02
C THR A 522 -26.21 -9.94 -2.55
N ALA A 523 -27.09 -10.44 -1.73
CA ALA A 523 -26.99 -10.42 -0.27
C ALA A 523 -27.27 -11.84 0.23
N THR A 524 -26.26 -12.47 0.83
CA THR A 524 -26.38 -13.81 1.42
C THR A 524 -27.46 -13.82 2.50
N PHE A 525 -27.55 -12.76 3.29
CA PHE A 525 -28.61 -12.57 4.28
C PHE A 525 -29.47 -11.37 3.89
N THR A 526 -30.79 -11.60 3.78
CA THR A 526 -31.73 -10.57 3.34
C THR A 526 -32.55 -9.97 4.47
N ASP A 527 -32.57 -10.58 5.66
CA ASP A 527 -33.22 -10.08 6.87
C ASP A 527 -32.15 -9.60 7.86
N GLY A 528 -32.15 -8.31 8.17
CA GLY A 528 -31.19 -7.69 9.06
C GLY A 528 -31.41 -7.96 10.56
N GLY A 529 -32.53 -8.60 10.92
CA GLY A 529 -32.89 -8.98 12.29
C GLY A 529 -33.76 -7.98 13.05
N ASN A 530 -33.78 -6.70 12.67
CA ASN A 530 -34.65 -5.67 13.28
C ASN A 530 -35.24 -4.69 12.24
N GLY A 531 -35.50 -5.20 11.03
CA GLY A 531 -36.23 -4.50 9.97
C GLY A 531 -35.35 -3.90 8.87
N SER A 532 -34.04 -3.96 8.94
CA SER A 532 -33.17 -3.74 7.78
C SER A 532 -33.21 -4.95 6.85
N THR A 533 -32.91 -4.77 5.57
CA THR A 533 -33.01 -5.80 4.53
C THR A 533 -31.91 -5.64 3.48
N GLY A 534 -31.77 -6.66 2.62
CA GLY A 534 -30.92 -6.59 1.43
C GLY A 534 -29.42 -6.55 1.72
N GLY A 535 -28.97 -7.18 2.79
CA GLY A 535 -27.57 -7.20 3.21
C GLY A 535 -27.20 -6.14 4.25
N ILE A 536 -28.06 -5.14 4.47
CA ILE A 536 -27.91 -4.23 5.62
C ILE A 536 -28.45 -4.94 6.85
N ILE A 537 -27.66 -5.02 7.91
CA ILE A 537 -28.00 -5.76 9.12
C ILE A 537 -28.15 -4.85 10.35
N ASP A 538 -28.79 -5.38 11.39
CA ASP A 538 -29.11 -4.67 12.63
C ASP A 538 -28.41 -5.31 13.83
N THR A 539 -28.01 -6.57 13.71
CA THR A 539 -27.37 -7.37 14.77
C THR A 539 -26.50 -8.47 14.16
N PRO A 540 -25.37 -8.83 14.76
CA PRO A 540 -24.54 -9.94 14.29
C PRO A 540 -25.28 -11.27 14.20
N SER A 541 -26.28 -11.49 15.06
CA SER A 541 -27.07 -12.72 15.07
C SER A 541 -27.91 -12.93 13.80
N ALA A 542 -28.20 -11.86 13.05
CA ALA A 542 -28.90 -11.94 11.75
C ALA A 542 -28.08 -12.68 10.68
N VAL A 543 -26.76 -12.71 10.84
CA VAL A 543 -25.80 -13.30 9.88
C VAL A 543 -25.03 -14.49 10.44
N GLY A 544 -25.58 -15.17 11.45
CA GLY A 544 -24.97 -16.35 12.06
C GLY A 544 -24.24 -16.09 13.38
N GLY A 545 -23.94 -14.83 13.69
CA GLY A 545 -23.23 -14.44 14.91
C GLY A 545 -21.71 -14.44 14.75
N TRP A 546 -21.02 -14.64 15.86
CA TRP A 546 -19.56 -14.56 15.93
C TRP A 546 -18.90 -15.82 15.36
N PRO A 547 -17.93 -15.69 14.43
CA PRO A 547 -17.09 -16.81 14.01
C PRO A 547 -16.34 -17.44 15.19
N GLU A 548 -16.06 -18.73 15.09
CA GLU A 548 -15.13 -19.39 15.99
C GLU A 548 -13.72 -19.27 15.41
N TYR A 549 -12.74 -18.89 16.22
CA TYR A 549 -11.34 -18.77 15.81
C TYR A 549 -10.51 -19.81 16.53
N SER A 550 -9.88 -20.68 15.77
CA SER A 550 -9.05 -21.78 16.26
C SER A 550 -7.56 -21.46 16.13
N ALA A 551 -6.81 -21.87 17.13
CA ALA A 551 -5.35 -21.91 17.05
C ALA A 551 -4.84 -23.24 16.45
N ASP A 552 -5.72 -24.08 15.88
CA ASP A 552 -5.33 -25.37 15.33
C ASP A 552 -4.33 -25.21 14.20
N THR A 553 -3.24 -25.86 14.39
CA THR A 553 -1.97 -25.49 13.81
C THR A 553 -1.43 -26.55 12.87
N GLY A 554 -2.11 -27.44 12.36
CA GLY A 554 -1.57 -28.46 11.42
C GLY A 554 -0.55 -27.92 10.37
N ASN A 555 -0.14 -26.65 10.48
CA ASN A 555 0.81 -25.94 9.64
C ASN A 555 2.04 -25.54 10.48
N GLU A 556 3.27 -25.76 9.96
CA GLU A 556 4.55 -25.36 10.54
C GLU A 556 4.59 -23.86 10.88
N ALA A 557 4.05 -22.98 10.03
CA ALA A 557 3.97 -21.55 10.27
C ALA A 557 3.16 -21.16 11.52
N ASN A 558 2.40 -22.07 12.08
CA ASN A 558 1.65 -21.89 13.32
C ASN A 558 2.39 -22.44 14.56
N ASP A 559 3.54 -23.10 14.40
CA ASP A 559 4.40 -23.42 15.54
C ASP A 559 5.00 -22.11 16.08
N LYS A 560 4.71 -21.82 17.35
CA LYS A 560 5.15 -20.62 18.05
C LYS A 560 6.22 -20.92 19.10
N THR A 561 6.89 -22.07 18.97
CA THR A 561 8.09 -22.35 19.77
C THR A 561 9.13 -21.29 19.42
N ASP A 562 9.47 -20.47 20.38
CA ASP A 562 10.41 -19.37 20.34
C ASP A 562 11.25 -19.47 21.62
N SER A 563 12.45 -20.04 21.49
CA SER A 563 13.24 -20.51 22.63
C SER A 563 13.90 -19.36 23.39
N ASP A 564 14.20 -18.26 22.73
CA ASP A 564 14.85 -17.09 23.32
C ASP A 564 13.93 -15.88 23.52
N GLY A 565 12.69 -15.94 22.97
CA GLY A 565 11.63 -14.96 23.22
C GLY A 565 11.80 -13.66 22.43
N ASP A 566 12.39 -13.72 21.24
CA ASP A 566 12.67 -12.54 20.41
C ASP A 566 11.59 -12.22 19.38
N GLY A 567 10.56 -13.09 19.26
CA GLY A 567 9.40 -12.95 18.39
C GLY A 567 9.53 -13.67 17.05
N MET A 568 10.64 -14.34 16.80
CA MET A 568 10.81 -15.28 15.69
C MET A 568 10.71 -16.71 16.21
N PRO A 569 9.95 -17.60 15.60
CA PRO A 569 9.92 -19.00 16.03
C PRO A 569 11.16 -19.76 15.55
N ASP A 570 11.61 -20.73 16.36
CA ASP A 570 12.80 -21.55 16.12
C ASP A 570 12.87 -22.10 14.69
N TRP A 571 11.75 -22.55 14.11
CA TRP A 571 11.72 -23.10 12.75
C TRP A 571 12.08 -22.07 11.67
N PHE A 572 11.75 -20.78 11.88
CA PHE A 572 12.10 -19.72 10.95
C PHE A 572 13.59 -19.40 11.03
N GLU A 573 14.10 -19.32 12.24
CA GLU A 573 15.51 -19.05 12.49
C GLU A 573 16.41 -20.17 11.94
N GLU A 574 16.09 -21.44 12.23
CA GLU A 574 16.78 -22.61 11.65
C GLU A 574 16.75 -22.60 10.11
N ARG A 575 15.60 -22.18 9.51
CA ARG A 575 15.44 -22.13 8.06
C ARG A 575 16.36 -21.11 7.41
N PHE A 576 16.57 -19.97 8.05
CA PHE A 576 17.33 -18.83 7.51
C PHE A 576 18.71 -18.65 8.15
N GLY A 577 19.19 -19.63 8.89
CA GLY A 577 20.55 -19.65 9.46
C GLY A 577 20.74 -18.71 10.65
N LEU A 578 19.66 -18.32 11.32
CA LEU A 578 19.69 -17.58 12.59
C LEU A 578 19.85 -18.55 13.78
N ASP A 579 20.06 -18.04 14.98
CA ASP A 579 20.35 -18.84 16.18
C ASP A 579 19.17 -18.82 17.16
N PRO A 580 18.34 -19.88 17.26
CA PRO A 580 17.15 -19.96 18.14
C PRO A 580 17.42 -19.77 19.64
N ASP A 581 18.67 -19.73 20.06
CA ASP A 581 19.09 -19.49 21.45
C ASP A 581 19.64 -18.05 21.65
N SER A 582 19.54 -17.15 20.65
CA SER A 582 20.19 -15.82 20.65
C SER A 582 19.25 -14.67 20.30
N ALA A 583 18.44 -14.20 21.25
CA ALA A 583 17.49 -13.07 21.06
C ALA A 583 18.09 -11.76 20.47
N SER A 584 19.39 -11.71 20.21
CA SER A 584 20.04 -10.52 19.63
C SER A 584 19.95 -10.47 18.12
N ASP A 585 19.71 -11.57 17.45
CA ASP A 585 19.70 -11.63 16.00
C ASP A 585 18.37 -11.13 15.39
N ALA A 586 17.26 -11.11 16.16
CA ALA A 586 16.03 -10.43 15.75
C ALA A 586 16.26 -8.98 15.31
N SER A 587 17.20 -8.30 15.98
CA SER A 587 17.59 -6.92 15.66
C SER A 587 18.67 -6.84 14.57
N GLY A 588 19.25 -7.96 14.16
CA GLY A 588 20.15 -8.05 13.00
C GLY A 588 19.41 -7.67 11.71
N MET A 589 20.15 -7.34 10.67
CA MET A 589 19.62 -6.96 9.36
C MET A 589 20.17 -7.87 8.25
N THR A 590 20.47 -9.12 8.59
CA THR A 590 21.16 -10.05 7.70
C THR A 590 20.25 -10.65 6.64
N LEU A 591 18.92 -10.68 6.86
CA LEU A 591 17.94 -11.23 5.92
C LEU A 591 17.50 -10.24 4.83
N ASP A 592 17.70 -8.92 5.03
CA ASP A 592 17.47 -7.91 4.00
C ASP A 592 18.80 -7.51 3.35
N ARG A 593 19.00 -7.82 2.08
CA ARG A 593 20.23 -7.52 1.32
C ARG A 593 20.65 -6.04 1.33
N HIS A 594 19.73 -5.13 1.64
CA HIS A 594 19.99 -3.69 1.74
C HIS A 594 20.13 -3.20 3.20
N GLY A 595 20.01 -4.10 4.18
CA GLY A 595 20.13 -3.75 5.60
C GLY A 595 19.13 -2.70 6.08
N ARG A 596 17.89 -2.69 5.54
CA ARG A 596 16.81 -1.73 5.88
C ARG A 596 15.91 -2.25 6.99
N TYR A 597 15.60 -3.55 6.95
CA TYR A 597 14.69 -4.23 7.84
C TYR A 597 15.42 -5.19 8.75
N SER A 598 15.03 -5.23 10.02
CA SER A 598 15.53 -6.23 10.96
C SER A 598 15.07 -7.64 10.58
N ASN A 599 15.76 -8.67 11.07
CA ASN A 599 15.38 -10.06 10.81
C ASN A 599 13.96 -10.36 11.30
N LEU A 600 13.55 -9.78 12.43
CA LEU A 600 12.16 -9.85 12.90
C LEU A 600 11.19 -9.21 11.89
N GLU A 601 11.49 -8.04 11.34
CA GLU A 601 10.62 -7.40 10.33
C GLU A 601 10.55 -8.25 9.05
N MET A 602 11.65 -8.90 8.67
CA MET A 602 11.68 -9.84 7.56
C MET A 602 10.84 -11.10 7.86
N TYR A 603 10.88 -11.63 9.10
CA TYR A 603 9.96 -12.69 9.51
C TYR A 603 8.50 -12.25 9.41
N LEU A 604 8.14 -11.07 9.92
CA LEU A 604 6.79 -10.55 9.83
C LEU A 604 6.31 -10.40 8.39
N HIS A 605 7.21 -10.01 7.49
CA HIS A 605 6.90 -9.93 6.05
C HIS A 605 6.80 -11.34 5.42
N TRP A 606 7.68 -12.26 5.80
CA TRP A 606 7.67 -13.62 5.26
C TRP A 606 6.32 -14.33 5.46
N LEU A 607 5.67 -14.11 6.59
CA LEU A 607 4.34 -14.67 6.88
C LEU A 607 3.28 -14.25 5.85
N VAL A 608 3.38 -13.07 5.31
CA VAL A 608 2.37 -12.43 4.43
C VAL A 608 2.86 -12.16 3.01
N ARG A 609 4.08 -12.56 2.66
CA ARG A 609 4.74 -12.26 1.38
C ARG A 609 3.91 -12.62 0.14
N ASP A 610 3.17 -13.73 0.21
CA ASP A 610 2.35 -14.19 -0.91
C ASP A 610 1.09 -13.34 -1.07
N VAL A 611 0.48 -12.91 0.04
CA VAL A 611 -0.65 -11.96 0.08
C VAL A 611 -0.22 -10.60 -0.49
N MET A 612 0.91 -10.07 -0.01
CA MET A 612 1.45 -8.79 -0.48
C MET A 612 1.79 -8.81 -1.97
N ALA A 613 2.46 -9.86 -2.45
CA ALA A 613 2.83 -10.01 -3.85
C ALA A 613 1.59 -10.19 -4.75
N SER A 614 0.58 -10.95 -4.32
CA SER A 614 -0.68 -11.10 -5.06
C SER A 614 -1.43 -9.78 -5.13
N GLY A 615 -1.45 -9.00 -4.05
CA GLY A 615 -2.12 -7.70 -4.00
C GLY A 615 -1.63 -6.72 -5.08
N THR A 616 -0.35 -6.66 -5.33
CA THR A 616 0.25 -5.72 -6.31
C THR A 616 0.28 -6.24 -7.75
N GLU A 617 -0.05 -7.53 -7.98
CA GLU A 617 0.04 -8.16 -9.29
C GLU A 617 -0.86 -7.48 -10.35
N GLY A 618 -0.26 -7.06 -11.45
CA GLY A 618 -0.96 -6.39 -12.56
C GLY A 618 -1.22 -4.89 -12.34
N GLY A 619 -0.80 -4.33 -11.22
CA GLY A 619 -0.81 -2.90 -10.95
C GLY A 619 0.43 -2.19 -11.50
N SER A 620 0.39 -0.87 -11.46
CA SER A 620 1.52 0.01 -11.80
C SER A 620 1.94 0.77 -10.54
N TYR A 621 3.14 0.49 -10.05
CA TYR A 621 3.74 1.20 -8.91
C TYR A 621 4.32 2.53 -9.38
N ALA A 622 3.86 3.64 -8.82
CA ALA A 622 4.26 4.98 -9.26
C ALA A 622 4.15 6.01 -8.13
N ALA A 623 4.91 7.09 -8.28
CA ALA A 623 4.85 8.25 -7.39
C ALA A 623 3.47 8.94 -7.45
N LEU A 624 3.07 9.53 -6.32
CA LEU A 624 1.88 10.35 -6.16
C LEU A 624 2.20 11.86 -6.23
N ASP A 625 3.06 12.27 -7.15
CA ASP A 625 3.52 13.65 -7.36
C ASP A 625 2.96 14.32 -8.63
#